data_6de344c4b8f4aae7ba2e0b917c70dc65
#
_entry.id   6de344c4b8f4aae7ba2e0b917c70dc65
#
_cell.length_a   1.000
_cell.length_b   1.000
_cell.length_c   1.000
_cell.angle_alpha   90.00
_cell.angle_beta   90.00
_cell.angle_gamma   90.00
#
_symmetry.space_group_name_H-M   'P 1'
#
loop_
_entity.id
_entity.type
_entity.pdbx_description
1 polymer ?
#
loop_
_entity_poly.entity_id
_entity_poly.type
_entity_poly.pdbx_seq_one_letter_code
_entity_poly.pdbx_strand_id
1 'polypeptide(L)'
;ITGCGHAIQGISLFRVYADKNNRPAEYSKDNVPYRPKHFFPISLKGVKAGDFTMVFGYPGRTEESLPAVAVEQIVNVLNPAKIGIRDVILKTQDGFMRANNEIKIKYASKYASVANYWKKWIGETQGLKKSNAVAIKRAQEQKFIKEVEKRGKTAEYGHILPQFAEKYAQIQDYALAADLYSELAMRNIDLIANGYKILQLRNALREKGTQSFANRKKNLLNNFETVFKNYDLNVDKAVFEQAISYYAKTMPKALLSPNLQQFDAHALADKLYKESFLASKAEMDKVLNLPDDAFEKRLKNDVGVQFVEQIIS
;
A
#
# COMPACT_ATOMS: atom_id res chain seq x y z
N ILE A 1 12.75 -0.85 16.41
CA ILE A 1 13.62 -1.67 15.54
C ILE A 1 12.72 -2.18 14.44
N THR A 2 12.66 -1.47 13.33
CA THR A 2 12.07 -1.99 12.12
C THR A 2 13.04 -3.00 11.54
N GLY A 3 12.94 -4.24 11.97
CA GLY A 3 13.61 -5.33 11.32
C GLY A 3 12.98 -5.51 9.94
N CYS A 4 13.52 -4.88 8.91
CA CYS A 4 13.37 -5.36 7.56
C CYS A 4 14.07 -6.72 7.50
N GLY A 5 13.41 -7.75 7.97
CA GLY A 5 13.82 -9.12 7.79
C GLY A 5 13.62 -9.53 6.33
N HIS A 6 14.29 -8.85 5.44
CA HIS A 6 14.52 -9.41 4.10
C HIS A 6 15.60 -10.45 4.28
N ALA A 7 15.20 -11.72 4.30
CA ALA A 7 16.12 -12.77 3.98
C ALA A 7 16.60 -12.48 2.55
N ILE A 8 17.79 -11.91 2.44
CA ILE A 8 18.45 -11.72 1.13
C ILE A 8 18.81 -13.13 0.69
N GLN A 9 17.96 -13.70 -0.17
CA GLN A 9 18.21 -15.03 -0.76
C GLN A 9 19.22 -14.97 -1.90
N GLY A 10 19.88 -13.82 -2.11
CA GLY A 10 20.91 -13.65 -3.12
C GLY A 10 21.55 -12.27 -3.05
N ILE A 11 22.78 -12.18 -3.54
CA ILE A 11 23.52 -10.94 -3.73
C ILE A 11 23.53 -10.63 -5.22
N SER A 12 23.08 -9.43 -5.60
CA SER A 12 23.21 -8.93 -6.97
C SER A 12 24.29 -7.86 -7.02
N LEU A 13 25.25 -8.03 -7.92
CA LEU A 13 26.30 -7.06 -8.17
C LEU A 13 26.00 -6.30 -9.46
N PHE A 14 25.94 -4.99 -9.36
CA PHE A 14 25.75 -4.10 -10.51
C PHE A 14 27.03 -3.32 -10.78
N ARG A 15 27.38 -3.18 -12.07
CA ARG A 15 28.47 -2.33 -12.52
C ARG A 15 27.91 -1.19 -13.34
N VAL A 16 28.23 0.04 -12.97
CA VAL A 16 27.89 1.23 -13.73
C VAL A 16 28.90 1.39 -14.87
N TYR A 17 28.41 1.73 -16.05
CA TYR A 17 29.22 2.04 -17.22
C TYR A 17 29.06 3.51 -17.60
N ALA A 18 30.11 4.09 -18.18
CA ALA A 18 30.18 5.48 -18.61
C ALA A 18 30.85 5.57 -19.98
N ASP A 19 30.89 6.73 -20.62
CA ASP A 19 31.68 6.96 -21.83
C ASP A 19 33.19 6.83 -21.54
N LYS A 20 34.00 6.87 -22.61
CA LYS A 20 35.47 6.79 -22.48
C LYS A 20 36.10 7.90 -21.65
N ASN A 21 35.36 9.01 -21.43
CA ASN A 21 35.75 10.16 -20.60
C ASN A 21 35.20 10.10 -19.18
N ASN A 22 34.64 8.96 -18.77
CA ASN A 22 34.03 8.73 -17.46
C ASN A 22 32.81 9.62 -17.17
N ARG A 23 32.03 10.01 -18.21
CA ARG A 23 30.83 10.83 -18.10
C ARG A 23 29.57 9.97 -18.27
N PRO A 24 28.42 10.39 -17.72
CA PRO A 24 27.15 9.73 -17.98
C PRO A 24 26.88 9.65 -19.48
N ALA A 25 26.44 8.49 -19.95
CA ALA A 25 26.14 8.24 -21.36
C ALA A 25 24.98 7.26 -21.50
N GLU A 26 24.26 7.37 -22.63
CA GLU A 26 23.31 6.38 -23.06
C GLU A 26 24.01 5.02 -23.34
N TYR A 27 23.25 3.95 -23.39
CA TYR A 27 23.80 2.62 -23.65
C TYR A 27 24.58 2.56 -24.97
N SER A 28 25.82 2.14 -24.88
CA SER A 28 26.68 1.83 -26.04
C SER A 28 27.58 0.64 -25.70
N LYS A 29 27.92 -0.17 -26.73
CA LYS A 29 28.90 -1.25 -26.57
C LYS A 29 30.32 -0.73 -26.29
N ASP A 30 30.59 0.53 -26.61
CA ASP A 30 31.87 1.21 -26.38
C ASP A 30 31.99 1.81 -24.97
N ASN A 31 30.95 1.75 -24.17
CA ASN A 31 31.01 2.24 -22.78
C ASN A 31 31.97 1.39 -21.97
N VAL A 32 32.71 2.07 -21.08
CA VAL A 32 33.71 1.48 -20.17
C VAL A 32 33.19 1.50 -18.74
N PRO A 33 33.70 0.64 -17.84
CA PRO A 33 33.34 0.68 -16.42
C PRO A 33 33.60 2.05 -15.83
N TYR A 34 32.57 2.63 -15.19
CA TYR A 34 32.68 3.90 -14.48
C TYR A 34 33.76 3.82 -13.39
N ARG A 35 34.58 4.85 -13.28
CA ARG A 35 35.64 4.98 -12.26
C ARG A 35 35.23 6.08 -11.27
N PRO A 36 34.71 5.73 -10.07
CA PRO A 36 34.31 6.71 -9.07
C PRO A 36 35.56 7.41 -8.50
N LYS A 37 35.43 8.70 -8.17
CA LYS A 37 36.47 9.44 -7.46
C LYS A 37 36.72 8.92 -6.05
N HIS A 38 35.64 8.46 -5.40
CA HIS A 38 35.63 7.85 -4.06
C HIS A 38 34.73 6.63 -4.06
N PHE A 39 35.03 5.66 -3.23
CA PHE A 39 34.22 4.50 -2.97
C PHE A 39 34.32 4.10 -1.50
N PHE A 40 33.29 3.44 -0.99
CA PHE A 40 33.33 2.88 0.34
C PHE A 40 34.00 1.49 0.31
N PRO A 41 35.11 1.31 1.05
CA PRO A 41 35.75 0.00 1.13
C PRO A 41 34.87 -0.94 1.97
N ILE A 42 34.79 -2.20 1.53
CA ILE A 42 34.09 -3.24 2.26
C ILE A 42 35.06 -3.82 3.32
N SER A 43 34.70 -3.69 4.60
CA SER A 43 35.45 -4.31 5.68
C SER A 43 34.99 -5.77 5.86
N LEU A 44 35.93 -6.69 5.83
CA LEU A 44 35.69 -8.12 6.13
C LEU A 44 35.91 -8.45 7.61
N LYS A 45 36.25 -7.47 8.46
CA LYS A 45 36.48 -7.67 9.90
C LYS A 45 35.20 -8.01 10.68
N GLY A 46 34.02 -7.74 10.08
CA GLY A 46 32.73 -7.88 10.75
C GLY A 46 32.54 -6.83 11.86
N VAL A 47 31.52 -7.05 12.69
CA VAL A 47 31.19 -6.22 13.87
C VAL A 47 30.94 -7.13 15.06
N LYS A 48 31.21 -6.63 16.26
CA LYS A 48 30.98 -7.32 17.53
C LYS A 48 29.90 -6.60 18.33
N ALA A 49 29.32 -7.28 19.31
CA ALA A 49 28.39 -6.64 20.24
C ALA A 49 29.10 -5.48 20.96
N GLY A 50 28.51 -4.31 20.95
CA GLY A 50 29.07 -3.09 21.54
C GLY A 50 29.84 -2.19 20.57
N ASP A 51 30.14 -2.63 19.36
CA ASP A 51 30.74 -1.79 18.33
C ASP A 51 29.76 -0.68 17.87
N PHE A 52 30.31 0.50 17.60
CA PHE A 52 29.53 1.55 16.97
C PHE A 52 29.21 1.19 15.52
N THR A 53 27.91 1.23 15.18
CA THR A 53 27.42 1.01 13.81
C THR A 53 26.49 2.13 13.41
N MET A 54 26.48 2.49 12.13
CA MET A 54 25.63 3.53 11.58
C MET A 54 25.05 3.08 10.24
N VAL A 55 23.75 3.35 10.05
CA VAL A 55 23.08 3.21 8.75
C VAL A 55 23.07 4.55 8.06
N PHE A 56 23.65 4.63 6.87
CA PHE A 56 23.63 5.82 6.03
C PHE A 56 22.47 5.75 5.04
N GLY A 57 21.52 6.68 5.15
CA GLY A 57 20.34 6.75 4.29
C GLY A 57 19.09 7.22 5.04
N TYR A 58 17.95 7.07 4.37
CA TYR A 58 16.63 7.40 4.92
C TYR A 58 15.89 6.12 5.27
N PRO A 59 15.85 5.70 6.54
CA PRO A 59 15.28 4.39 6.93
C PRO A 59 13.75 4.31 6.82
N GLY A 60 13.10 5.35 6.38
CA GLY A 60 11.65 5.43 6.29
C GLY A 60 11.00 5.96 7.57
N ARG A 61 9.84 5.45 7.94
CA ARG A 61 9.05 5.91 9.09
C ARG A 61 9.21 4.97 10.27
N THR A 62 9.36 5.56 11.47
CA THR A 62 9.30 4.86 12.76
C THR A 62 8.20 5.48 13.62
N GLU A 63 7.63 4.67 14.53
CA GLU A 63 6.53 5.08 15.43
C GLU A 63 6.88 4.66 16.87
N GLU A 64 8.00 5.18 17.37
CA GLU A 64 8.51 4.81 18.69
C GLU A 64 7.64 5.35 19.84
N SER A 65 7.06 6.53 19.68
CA SER A 65 6.35 7.26 20.74
C SER A 65 4.88 6.90 20.89
N LEU A 66 4.41 5.81 20.30
CA LEU A 66 3.03 5.36 20.44
C LEU A 66 2.71 4.90 21.87
N PRO A 67 1.48 5.20 22.38
CA PRO A 67 1.01 4.65 23.65
C PRO A 67 0.72 3.14 23.55
N ALA A 68 0.63 2.46 24.70
CA ALA A 68 0.39 1.01 24.75
C ALA A 68 -0.87 0.58 23.99
N VAL A 69 -1.96 1.33 24.13
CA VAL A 69 -3.24 1.07 23.43
C VAL A 69 -3.09 1.09 21.90
N ALA A 70 -2.26 1.98 21.36
CA ALA A 70 -2.00 2.06 19.92
C ALA A 70 -1.21 0.82 19.42
N VAL A 71 -0.19 0.41 20.18
CA VAL A 71 0.59 -0.80 19.84
C VAL A 71 -0.30 -2.04 19.92
N GLU A 72 -1.18 -2.11 20.90
CA GLU A 72 -2.15 -3.20 21.07
C GLU A 72 -3.13 -3.28 19.87
N GLN A 73 -3.67 -2.13 19.43
CA GLN A 73 -4.53 -2.04 18.25
C GLN A 73 -3.81 -2.49 16.96
N ILE A 74 -2.54 -2.06 16.76
CA ILE A 74 -1.73 -2.49 15.61
C ILE A 74 -1.55 -3.99 15.60
N VAL A 75 -1.18 -4.58 16.73
CA VAL A 75 -0.83 -6.01 16.84
C VAL A 75 -2.06 -6.93 16.74
N ASN A 76 -3.19 -6.50 17.29
CA ASN A 76 -4.36 -7.37 17.45
C ASN A 76 -5.47 -7.11 16.43
N VAL A 77 -5.51 -5.93 15.79
CA VAL A 77 -6.58 -5.52 14.88
C VAL A 77 -6.04 -5.18 13.50
N LEU A 78 -5.19 -4.16 13.38
CA LEU A 78 -4.83 -3.58 12.09
C LEU A 78 -3.91 -4.49 11.27
N ASN A 79 -2.82 -4.98 11.87
CA ASN A 79 -1.90 -5.85 11.16
C ASN A 79 -2.52 -7.19 10.75
N PRO A 80 -3.29 -7.91 11.61
CA PRO A 80 -3.99 -9.13 11.21
C PRO A 80 -4.90 -8.93 9.99
N ALA A 81 -5.65 -7.85 9.93
CA ALA A 81 -6.54 -7.54 8.81
C ALA A 81 -5.74 -7.29 7.51
N LYS A 82 -4.68 -6.49 7.57
CA LYS A 82 -3.79 -6.22 6.41
C LYS A 82 -3.05 -7.47 5.95
N ILE A 83 -2.58 -8.28 6.87
CA ILE A 83 -1.93 -9.57 6.55
C ILE A 83 -2.92 -10.47 5.84
N GLY A 84 -4.14 -10.59 6.34
CA GLY A 84 -5.15 -11.48 5.77
C GLY A 84 -5.58 -11.09 4.35
N ILE A 85 -5.84 -9.80 4.08
CA ILE A 85 -6.21 -9.37 2.73
C ILE A 85 -5.06 -9.60 1.74
N ARG A 86 -3.81 -9.33 2.13
CA ARG A 86 -2.65 -9.59 1.27
C ARG A 86 -2.36 -11.08 1.10
N ASP A 87 -2.65 -11.91 2.09
CA ASP A 87 -2.51 -13.36 1.99
C ASP A 87 -3.40 -13.93 0.88
N VAL A 88 -4.65 -13.54 0.82
CA VAL A 88 -5.56 -13.98 -0.26
C VAL A 88 -5.12 -13.47 -1.62
N ILE A 89 -4.65 -12.21 -1.72
CA ILE A 89 -4.14 -11.62 -2.95
C ILE A 89 -2.89 -12.38 -3.45
N LEU A 90 -1.91 -12.60 -2.58
CA LEU A 90 -0.67 -13.29 -2.93
C LEU A 90 -0.92 -14.73 -3.33
N LYS A 91 -1.79 -15.46 -2.64
CA LYS A 91 -2.17 -16.84 -2.99
C LYS A 91 -2.81 -16.90 -4.38
N THR A 92 -3.70 -15.96 -4.68
CA THR A 92 -4.35 -15.89 -5.99
C THR A 92 -3.34 -15.60 -7.09
N GLN A 93 -2.50 -14.57 -6.92
CA GLN A 93 -1.46 -14.23 -7.90
C GLN A 93 -0.46 -15.39 -8.10
N ASP A 94 0.00 -16.03 -7.02
CA ASP A 94 0.94 -17.16 -7.08
C ASP A 94 0.38 -18.33 -7.89
N GLY A 95 -0.92 -18.63 -7.76
CA GLY A 95 -1.59 -19.65 -8.56
C GLY A 95 -1.46 -19.40 -10.06
N PHE A 96 -1.77 -18.19 -10.51
CA PHE A 96 -1.62 -17.80 -11.93
C PHE A 96 -0.17 -17.74 -12.38
N MET A 97 0.74 -17.23 -11.54
CA MET A 97 2.17 -17.14 -11.85
C MET A 97 2.84 -18.51 -12.00
N ARG A 98 2.40 -19.51 -11.24
CA ARG A 98 2.89 -20.90 -11.37
C ARG A 98 2.35 -21.57 -12.62
N ALA A 99 1.14 -21.24 -13.02
CA ALA A 99 0.51 -21.83 -14.20
C ALA A 99 1.02 -21.25 -15.52
N ASN A 100 1.53 -20.00 -15.53
CA ASN A 100 1.92 -19.30 -16.75
C ASN A 100 3.16 -18.41 -16.55
N ASN A 101 4.24 -18.69 -17.30
CA ASN A 101 5.49 -17.93 -17.22
C ASN A 101 5.34 -16.48 -17.71
N GLU A 102 4.49 -16.17 -18.66
CA GLU A 102 4.23 -14.80 -19.10
C GLU A 102 3.60 -13.98 -17.98
N ILE A 103 2.57 -14.54 -17.32
CA ILE A 103 1.95 -13.93 -16.14
C ILE A 103 2.98 -13.75 -15.02
N LYS A 104 3.84 -14.73 -14.80
CA LYS A 104 4.91 -14.66 -13.81
C LYS A 104 5.83 -13.46 -14.04
N ILE A 105 6.21 -13.20 -15.29
CA ILE A 105 7.04 -12.04 -15.63
C ILE A 105 6.28 -10.73 -15.42
N LYS A 106 5.03 -10.63 -15.90
CA LYS A 106 4.18 -9.44 -15.76
C LYS A 106 3.93 -9.07 -14.29
N TYR A 107 3.65 -10.06 -13.45
CA TYR A 107 3.25 -9.86 -12.06
C TYR A 107 4.41 -9.88 -11.05
N ALA A 108 5.62 -10.25 -11.44
CA ALA A 108 6.76 -10.38 -10.51
C ALA A 108 6.97 -9.14 -9.63
N SER A 109 6.95 -7.95 -10.22
CA SER A 109 7.14 -6.68 -9.48
C SER A 109 5.95 -6.36 -8.58
N LYS A 110 4.72 -6.55 -9.06
CA LYS A 110 3.49 -6.32 -8.28
C LYS A 110 3.43 -7.30 -7.10
N TYR A 111 3.65 -8.57 -7.33
CA TYR A 111 3.73 -9.60 -6.30
C TYR A 111 4.78 -9.28 -5.23
N ALA A 112 6.00 -8.92 -5.65
CA ALA A 112 7.07 -8.55 -4.73
C ALA A 112 6.70 -7.32 -3.87
N SER A 113 6.03 -6.33 -4.45
CA SER A 113 5.54 -5.14 -3.74
C SER A 113 4.48 -5.49 -2.69
N VAL A 114 3.51 -6.34 -3.04
CA VAL A 114 2.48 -6.84 -2.10
C VAL A 114 3.12 -7.63 -0.97
N ALA A 115 4.03 -8.57 -1.32
CA ALA A 115 4.71 -9.45 -0.38
C ALA A 115 5.63 -8.69 0.60
N ASN A 116 6.23 -7.58 0.16
CA ASN A 116 7.11 -6.77 0.99
C ASN A 116 6.43 -6.28 2.29
N TYR A 117 5.30 -5.61 2.16
CA TYR A 117 4.54 -5.13 3.33
C TYR A 117 3.85 -6.27 4.08
N TRP A 118 3.40 -7.32 3.41
CA TRP A 118 2.87 -8.53 4.04
C TRP A 118 3.90 -9.14 5.01
N LYS A 119 5.13 -9.34 4.55
CA LYS A 119 6.23 -9.82 5.40
C LYS A 119 6.58 -8.83 6.51
N LYS A 120 6.57 -7.53 6.22
CA LYS A 120 6.82 -6.47 7.21
C LYS A 120 5.83 -6.55 8.37
N TRP A 121 4.53 -6.64 8.09
CA TRP A 121 3.52 -6.70 9.15
C TRP A 121 3.53 -8.01 9.94
N ILE A 122 3.83 -9.14 9.29
CA ILE A 122 4.06 -10.41 9.99
C ILE A 122 5.24 -10.29 10.95
N GLY A 123 6.39 -9.81 10.47
CA GLY A 123 7.60 -9.67 11.27
C GLY A 123 7.42 -8.63 12.39
N GLU A 124 6.75 -7.52 12.14
CA GLU A 124 6.41 -6.50 13.13
C GLU A 124 5.51 -7.08 14.24
N THR A 125 4.43 -7.76 13.87
CA THR A 125 3.51 -8.38 14.84
C THR A 125 4.22 -9.43 15.70
N GLN A 126 5.03 -10.29 15.07
CA GLN A 126 5.81 -11.30 15.80
C GLN A 126 6.87 -10.67 16.71
N GLY A 127 7.57 -9.63 16.22
CA GLY A 127 8.57 -8.90 16.98
C GLY A 127 7.98 -8.19 18.20
N LEU A 128 6.87 -7.48 18.03
CA LEU A 128 6.17 -6.79 19.11
C LEU A 128 5.62 -7.77 20.17
N LYS A 129 5.09 -8.92 19.74
CA LYS A 129 4.64 -9.99 20.66
C LYS A 129 5.81 -10.61 21.40
N LYS A 130 6.89 -10.99 20.70
CA LYS A 130 8.06 -11.64 21.30
C LYS A 130 8.79 -10.74 22.29
N SER A 131 8.88 -9.45 22.02
CA SER A 131 9.48 -8.46 22.93
C SER A 131 8.55 -8.02 24.07
N ASN A 132 7.32 -8.50 24.09
CA ASN A 132 6.29 -8.06 25.03
C ASN A 132 6.10 -6.53 25.05
N ALA A 133 6.11 -5.91 23.83
CA ALA A 133 6.15 -4.46 23.63
C ALA A 133 5.00 -3.73 24.32
N VAL A 134 3.78 -4.29 24.32
CA VAL A 134 2.62 -3.70 25.01
C VAL A 134 2.85 -3.57 26.51
N ALA A 135 3.37 -4.61 27.17
CA ALA A 135 3.66 -4.56 28.60
C ALA A 135 4.79 -3.58 28.93
N ILE A 136 5.83 -3.51 28.09
CA ILE A 136 6.90 -2.50 28.23
C ILE A 136 6.32 -1.09 28.14
N LYS A 137 5.45 -0.81 27.18
CA LYS A 137 4.78 0.50 27.04
C LYS A 137 3.90 0.81 28.24
N ARG A 138 3.10 -0.15 28.72
CA ARG A 138 2.28 0.04 29.93
C ARG A 138 3.15 0.34 31.16
N ALA A 139 4.31 -0.31 31.31
CA ALA A 139 5.25 -0.02 32.39
C ALA A 139 5.85 1.41 32.27
N GLN A 140 6.12 1.89 31.05
CA GLN A 140 6.55 3.27 30.81
C GLN A 140 5.44 4.28 31.15
N GLU A 141 4.20 4.01 30.77
CA GLU A 141 3.02 4.80 31.12
C GLU A 141 2.81 4.89 32.65
N GLN A 142 2.98 3.78 33.37
CA GLN A 142 2.91 3.78 34.82
C GLN A 142 4.04 4.63 35.48
N LYS A 143 5.25 4.62 34.93
CA LYS A 143 6.33 5.51 35.39
C LYS A 143 5.98 6.96 35.13
N PHE A 144 5.40 7.27 33.99
CA PHE A 144 4.94 8.64 33.68
C PHE A 144 3.89 9.11 34.67
N ILE A 145 2.86 8.30 34.98
CA ILE A 145 1.81 8.65 35.96
C ILE A 145 2.43 8.96 37.33
N LYS A 146 3.30 8.08 37.82
CA LYS A 146 3.98 8.27 39.11
C LYS A 146 4.82 9.55 39.17
N GLU A 147 5.51 9.87 38.08
CA GLU A 147 6.32 11.11 38.01
C GLU A 147 5.44 12.35 37.94
N VAL A 148 4.30 12.31 37.23
CA VAL A 148 3.30 13.38 37.20
C VAL A 148 2.73 13.64 38.59
N GLU A 149 2.36 12.60 39.33
CA GLU A 149 1.86 12.67 40.69
C GLU A 149 2.90 13.28 41.64
N LYS A 150 4.14 12.76 41.60
CA LYS A 150 5.27 13.22 42.40
C LYS A 150 5.57 14.71 42.21
N ARG A 151 5.39 15.22 40.99
CA ARG A 151 5.61 16.64 40.65
C ARG A 151 4.39 17.53 40.91
N GLY A 152 3.29 16.99 41.41
CA GLY A 152 2.03 17.72 41.62
C GLY A 152 1.37 18.21 40.34
N LYS A 153 1.63 17.52 39.20
CA LYS A 153 1.17 17.91 37.87
C LYS A 153 -0.05 17.10 37.36
N THR A 154 -0.75 16.43 38.24
CA THR A 154 -1.92 15.60 37.91
C THR A 154 -3.01 16.36 37.18
N ALA A 155 -3.29 17.62 37.59
CA ALA A 155 -4.27 18.47 36.93
C ALA A 155 -3.89 18.78 35.48
N GLU A 156 -2.59 18.87 35.18
CA GLU A 156 -2.06 19.24 33.86
C GLU A 156 -1.91 18.03 32.92
N TYR A 157 -1.46 16.87 33.43
CA TYR A 157 -1.09 15.70 32.60
C TYR A 157 -1.86 14.41 32.92
N GLY A 158 -2.58 14.33 34.04
CA GLY A 158 -3.22 13.09 34.49
C GLY A 158 -4.30 12.55 33.52
N HIS A 159 -4.88 13.44 32.72
CA HIS A 159 -5.93 13.07 31.75
C HIS A 159 -5.40 12.53 30.41
N ILE A 160 -4.10 12.65 30.11
CA ILE A 160 -3.56 12.34 28.78
C ILE A 160 -3.73 10.87 28.42
N LEU A 161 -3.28 9.93 29.25
CA LEU A 161 -3.38 8.51 28.96
C LEU A 161 -4.82 7.99 28.92
N PRO A 162 -5.71 8.36 29.82
CA PRO A 162 -7.14 8.07 29.70
C PRO A 162 -7.76 8.58 28.39
N GLN A 163 -7.42 9.81 27.96
CA GLN A 163 -7.88 10.34 26.68
C GLN A 163 -7.35 9.54 25.49
N PHE A 164 -6.07 9.11 25.51
CA PHE A 164 -5.58 8.21 24.48
C PHE A 164 -6.39 6.92 24.42
N ALA A 165 -6.63 6.27 25.55
CA ALA A 165 -7.41 5.03 25.61
C ALA A 165 -8.81 5.22 25.02
N GLU A 166 -9.50 6.31 25.40
CA GLU A 166 -10.83 6.65 24.87
C GLU A 166 -10.79 6.89 23.35
N LYS A 167 -9.86 7.73 22.86
CA LYS A 167 -9.78 8.10 21.44
C LYS A 167 -9.40 6.92 20.56
N TYR A 168 -8.45 6.08 20.99
CA TYR A 168 -8.12 4.88 20.23
C TYR A 168 -9.26 3.88 20.16
N ALA A 169 -10.07 3.75 21.23
CA ALA A 169 -11.28 2.94 21.19
C ALA A 169 -12.32 3.51 20.19
N GLN A 170 -12.52 4.83 20.19
CA GLN A 170 -13.47 5.51 19.29
C GLN A 170 -13.07 5.38 17.80
N ILE A 171 -11.78 5.44 17.49
CA ILE A 171 -11.30 5.43 16.10
C ILE A 171 -10.98 4.02 15.56
N GLN A 172 -11.04 2.97 16.38
CA GLN A 172 -10.57 1.63 15.99
C GLN A 172 -11.23 1.12 14.70
N ASP A 173 -12.56 1.20 14.63
CA ASP A 173 -13.30 0.72 13.46
C ASP A 173 -13.00 1.57 12.22
N TYR A 174 -12.85 2.88 12.37
CA TYR A 174 -12.45 3.77 11.27
C TYR A 174 -11.02 3.51 10.81
N ALA A 175 -10.09 3.25 11.73
CA ALA A 175 -8.71 2.91 11.39
C ALA A 175 -8.63 1.59 10.62
N LEU A 176 -9.38 0.57 11.07
CA LEU A 176 -9.50 -0.71 10.38
C LEU A 176 -10.12 -0.54 8.99
N ALA A 177 -11.20 0.22 8.88
CA ALA A 177 -11.86 0.52 7.62
C ALA A 177 -10.92 1.25 6.64
N ALA A 178 -10.17 2.24 7.11
CA ALA A 178 -9.21 2.99 6.30
C ALA A 178 -8.07 2.10 5.78
N ASP A 179 -7.54 1.20 6.62
CA ASP A 179 -6.51 0.24 6.21
C ASP A 179 -7.04 -0.74 5.15
N LEU A 180 -8.21 -1.35 5.39
CA LEU A 180 -8.84 -2.28 4.44
C LEU A 180 -9.21 -1.60 3.13
N TYR A 181 -9.76 -0.38 3.20
CA TYR A 181 -10.03 0.44 2.02
C TYR A 181 -8.76 0.71 1.21
N SER A 182 -7.68 1.12 1.88
CA SER A 182 -6.40 1.37 1.20
C SER A 182 -5.87 0.12 0.51
N GLU A 183 -5.99 -1.05 1.11
CA GLU A 183 -5.55 -2.31 0.53
C GLU A 183 -6.41 -2.72 -0.68
N LEU A 184 -7.72 -2.52 -0.61
CA LEU A 184 -8.65 -2.85 -1.70
C LEU A 184 -8.56 -1.84 -2.85
N ALA A 185 -8.76 -0.54 -2.54
CA ALA A 185 -9.04 0.48 -3.54
C ALA A 185 -7.80 1.14 -4.15
N MET A 186 -6.68 1.20 -3.41
CA MET A 186 -5.55 2.03 -3.85
C MET A 186 -4.35 1.22 -4.35
N ARG A 187 -4.24 -0.08 -4.05
CA ARG A 187 -2.96 -0.77 -4.19
C ARG A 187 -2.98 -2.06 -4.99
N ASN A 188 -4.01 -2.88 -4.85
CA ASN A 188 -3.89 -4.28 -5.22
C ASN A 188 -4.77 -4.71 -6.40
N ILE A 189 -5.83 -3.96 -6.71
CA ILE A 189 -6.80 -4.27 -7.75
C ILE A 189 -6.80 -3.13 -8.76
N ASP A 190 -6.35 -3.42 -9.98
CA ASP A 190 -6.14 -2.38 -11.01
C ASP A 190 -7.46 -1.72 -11.43
N LEU A 191 -8.54 -2.49 -11.58
CA LEU A 191 -9.86 -1.94 -11.91
C LEU A 191 -10.30 -0.88 -10.90
N ILE A 192 -10.21 -1.17 -9.60
CA ILE A 192 -10.64 -0.22 -8.56
C ILE A 192 -9.68 0.97 -8.47
N ALA A 193 -8.37 0.72 -8.53
CA ALA A 193 -7.37 1.79 -8.51
C ALA A 193 -7.50 2.73 -9.73
N ASN A 194 -7.84 2.21 -10.89
CA ASN A 194 -8.13 3.00 -12.09
C ASN A 194 -9.39 3.83 -11.90
N GLY A 195 -10.47 3.24 -11.37
CA GLY A 195 -11.70 3.97 -11.05
C GLY A 195 -11.46 5.11 -10.08
N TYR A 196 -10.69 4.89 -9.02
CA TYR A 196 -10.32 5.94 -8.07
C TYR A 196 -9.57 7.10 -8.75
N LYS A 197 -8.60 6.82 -9.62
CA LYS A 197 -7.87 7.85 -10.38
C LYS A 197 -8.77 8.63 -11.32
N ILE A 198 -9.73 7.96 -11.98
CA ILE A 198 -10.72 8.59 -12.85
C ILE A 198 -11.64 9.52 -12.05
N LEU A 199 -12.09 9.11 -10.86
CA LEU A 199 -12.88 9.95 -9.96
C LEU A 199 -12.11 11.18 -9.48
N GLN A 200 -10.82 11.02 -9.15
CA GLN A 200 -9.96 12.15 -8.84
C GLN A 200 -9.79 13.12 -10.02
N LEU A 201 -9.73 12.59 -11.26
CA LEU A 201 -9.67 13.42 -12.47
C LEU A 201 -10.97 14.21 -12.67
N ARG A 202 -12.14 13.55 -12.48
CA ARG A 202 -13.45 14.21 -12.52
C ARG A 202 -13.55 15.35 -11.49
N ASN A 203 -13.12 15.11 -10.26
CA ASN A 203 -13.13 16.12 -9.21
C ASN A 203 -12.22 17.30 -9.56
N ALA A 204 -11.06 17.03 -10.19
CA ALA A 204 -10.18 18.10 -10.65
C ALA A 204 -10.80 18.97 -11.77
N LEU A 205 -11.64 18.38 -12.64
CA LEU A 205 -12.39 19.13 -13.64
C LEU A 205 -13.37 20.10 -12.98
N ARG A 206 -14.13 19.61 -11.98
CA ARG A 206 -15.16 20.40 -11.28
C ARG A 206 -14.60 21.51 -10.40
N GLU A 207 -13.46 21.27 -9.75
CA GLU A 207 -12.93 22.18 -8.71
C GLU A 207 -11.86 23.14 -9.23
N LYS A 208 -11.05 22.74 -10.21
CA LYS A 208 -9.80 23.42 -10.58
C LYS A 208 -9.72 23.89 -12.02
N GLY A 209 -10.77 23.69 -12.78
CA GLY A 209 -10.87 24.16 -14.16
C GLY A 209 -10.04 23.36 -15.19
N THR A 210 -10.22 23.74 -16.46
CA THR A 210 -9.80 22.98 -17.65
C THR A 210 -8.29 22.75 -17.76
N GLN A 211 -7.44 23.70 -17.34
CA GLN A 211 -6.00 23.56 -17.46
C GLN A 211 -5.44 22.50 -16.50
N SER A 212 -5.90 22.50 -15.26
CA SER A 212 -5.52 21.49 -14.25
C SER A 212 -5.99 20.09 -14.66
N PHE A 213 -7.19 20.00 -15.20
CA PHE A 213 -7.76 18.79 -15.77
C PHE A 213 -6.90 18.25 -16.92
N ALA A 214 -6.53 19.09 -17.91
CA ALA A 214 -5.73 18.67 -19.06
C ALA A 214 -4.37 18.10 -18.65
N ASN A 215 -3.67 18.75 -17.71
CA ASN A 215 -2.39 18.29 -17.21
C ASN A 215 -2.50 16.95 -16.48
N ARG A 216 -3.51 16.79 -15.63
CA ARG A 216 -3.76 15.53 -14.89
C ARG A 216 -4.17 14.40 -15.84
N LYS A 217 -5.01 14.69 -16.85
CA LYS A 217 -5.40 13.76 -17.89
C LYS A 217 -4.20 13.21 -18.64
N LYS A 218 -3.27 14.07 -19.08
CA LYS A 218 -2.02 13.67 -19.75
C LYS A 218 -1.17 12.73 -18.88
N ASN A 219 -1.01 13.08 -17.61
CA ASN A 219 -0.26 12.24 -16.67
C ASN A 219 -0.94 10.89 -16.42
N LEU A 220 -2.27 10.88 -16.40
CA LEU A 220 -3.05 9.66 -16.21
C LEU A 220 -2.97 8.73 -17.41
N LEU A 221 -3.02 9.24 -18.63
CA LEU A 221 -2.81 8.46 -19.84
C LEU A 221 -1.44 7.79 -19.85
N ASN A 222 -0.37 8.51 -19.51
CA ASN A 222 0.98 7.94 -19.40
C ASN A 222 1.07 6.87 -18.29
N ASN A 223 0.36 7.05 -17.19
CA ASN A 223 0.30 6.06 -16.11
C ASN A 223 -0.41 4.77 -16.58
N PHE A 224 -1.50 4.90 -17.33
CA PHE A 224 -2.24 3.74 -17.85
C PHE A 224 -1.42 2.93 -18.85
N GLU A 225 -0.57 3.56 -19.68
CA GLU A 225 0.38 2.82 -20.52
C GLU A 225 1.22 1.85 -19.67
N THR A 226 1.73 2.32 -18.54
CA THR A 226 2.56 1.50 -17.64
C THR A 226 1.74 0.42 -16.93
N VAL A 227 0.54 0.75 -16.44
CA VAL A 227 -0.34 -0.20 -15.74
C VAL A 227 -0.73 -1.33 -16.67
N PHE A 228 -1.26 -1.00 -17.85
CA PHE A 228 -1.78 -2.01 -18.78
C PHE A 228 -0.70 -2.83 -19.48
N LYS A 229 0.56 -2.39 -19.49
CA LYS A 229 1.69 -3.19 -20.00
C LYS A 229 1.83 -4.53 -19.25
N ASN A 230 1.58 -4.52 -17.95
CA ASN A 230 1.70 -5.69 -17.08
C ASN A 230 0.35 -6.19 -16.55
N TYR A 231 -0.75 -5.69 -17.11
CA TYR A 231 -2.10 -6.07 -16.70
C TYR A 231 -2.51 -7.41 -17.34
N ASP A 232 -3.21 -8.22 -16.55
CA ASP A 232 -3.94 -9.38 -17.01
C ASP A 232 -5.33 -9.37 -16.36
N LEU A 233 -6.36 -9.34 -17.21
CA LEU A 233 -7.75 -9.23 -16.78
C LEU A 233 -8.19 -10.38 -15.89
N ASN A 234 -7.77 -11.61 -16.21
CA ASN A 234 -8.19 -12.79 -15.47
C ASN A 234 -7.57 -12.82 -14.07
N VAL A 235 -6.29 -12.39 -13.97
CA VAL A 235 -5.61 -12.28 -12.68
C VAL A 235 -6.25 -11.18 -11.83
N ASP A 236 -6.45 -9.98 -12.38
CA ASP A 236 -7.03 -8.86 -11.63
C ASP A 236 -8.45 -9.16 -11.17
N LYS A 237 -9.28 -9.79 -12.04
CA LYS A 237 -10.63 -10.25 -11.70
C LYS A 237 -10.63 -11.28 -10.57
N ALA A 238 -9.77 -12.30 -10.63
CA ALA A 238 -9.68 -13.31 -9.59
C ALA A 238 -9.18 -12.73 -8.26
N VAL A 239 -8.22 -11.80 -8.31
CA VAL A 239 -7.76 -11.06 -7.14
C VAL A 239 -8.88 -10.22 -6.55
N PHE A 240 -9.66 -9.52 -7.39
CA PHE A 240 -10.82 -8.75 -6.95
C PHE A 240 -11.82 -9.64 -6.20
N GLU A 241 -12.21 -10.76 -6.78
CA GLU A 241 -13.19 -11.69 -6.19
C GLU A 241 -12.80 -12.15 -4.78
N GLN A 242 -11.54 -12.54 -4.60
CA GLN A 242 -11.04 -13.00 -3.31
C GLN A 242 -10.86 -11.84 -2.32
N ALA A 243 -10.33 -10.71 -2.78
CA ALA A 243 -10.09 -9.55 -1.92
C ALA A 243 -11.39 -8.89 -1.45
N ILE A 244 -12.41 -8.76 -2.33
CA ILE A 244 -13.70 -8.16 -1.96
C ILE A 244 -14.45 -9.04 -0.95
N SER A 245 -14.36 -10.37 -1.09
CA SER A 245 -14.94 -11.33 -0.15
C SER A 245 -14.29 -11.19 1.24
N TYR A 246 -12.95 -11.08 1.28
CA TYR A 246 -12.24 -10.85 2.54
C TYR A 246 -12.57 -9.49 3.15
N TYR A 247 -12.60 -8.43 2.34
CA TYR A 247 -12.95 -7.08 2.72
C TYR A 247 -14.32 -7.03 3.39
N ALA A 248 -15.35 -7.54 2.73
CA ALA A 248 -16.72 -7.53 3.25
C ALA A 248 -16.88 -8.31 4.56
N LYS A 249 -16.13 -9.41 4.72
CA LYS A 249 -16.12 -10.21 5.95
C LYS A 249 -15.43 -9.52 7.12
N THR A 250 -14.40 -8.71 6.84
CA THR A 250 -13.50 -8.13 7.86
C THR A 250 -13.86 -6.69 8.20
N MET A 251 -14.50 -5.96 7.29
CA MET A 251 -14.95 -4.59 7.50
C MET A 251 -15.96 -4.49 8.64
N PRO A 252 -15.84 -3.49 9.53
CA PRO A 252 -16.88 -3.22 10.52
C PRO A 252 -18.24 -3.04 9.85
N LYS A 253 -19.27 -3.77 10.34
CA LYS A 253 -20.60 -3.79 9.69
C LYS A 253 -21.22 -2.41 9.51
N ALA A 254 -20.99 -1.50 10.46
CA ALA A 254 -21.52 -0.14 10.41
C ALA A 254 -20.88 0.72 9.29
N LEU A 255 -19.69 0.34 8.83
CA LEU A 255 -18.93 1.05 7.79
C LEU A 255 -18.92 0.28 6.45
N LEU A 256 -19.53 -0.89 6.41
CA LEU A 256 -19.63 -1.67 5.17
C LEU A 256 -20.76 -1.13 4.30
N SER A 257 -20.45 -0.83 3.03
CA SER A 257 -21.46 -0.42 2.05
C SER A 257 -22.63 -1.42 2.02
N PRO A 258 -23.90 -0.96 2.00
CA PRO A 258 -25.08 -1.83 1.96
C PRO A 258 -25.04 -2.88 0.85
N ASN A 259 -24.49 -2.54 -0.30
CA ASN A 259 -24.37 -3.45 -1.46
C ASN A 259 -23.37 -4.59 -1.23
N LEU A 260 -22.51 -4.49 -0.22
CA LEU A 260 -21.55 -5.53 0.15
C LEU A 260 -21.97 -6.33 1.39
N GLN A 261 -23.14 -6.06 1.96
CA GLN A 261 -23.67 -6.85 3.08
C GLN A 261 -24.18 -8.23 2.65
N GLN A 262 -24.77 -8.28 1.45
CA GLN A 262 -25.22 -9.52 0.80
C GLN A 262 -24.93 -9.42 -0.69
N PHE A 263 -23.91 -10.11 -1.18
CA PHE A 263 -23.51 -10.11 -2.57
C PHE A 263 -22.84 -11.43 -2.95
N ASP A 264 -22.89 -11.73 -4.24
CA ASP A 264 -22.10 -12.79 -4.86
C ASP A 264 -20.84 -12.16 -5.45
N ALA A 265 -19.67 -12.49 -4.89
CA ALA A 265 -18.40 -11.92 -5.31
C ALA A 265 -18.03 -12.30 -6.76
N HIS A 266 -18.38 -13.51 -7.19
CA HIS A 266 -18.13 -13.97 -8.55
C HIS A 266 -19.02 -13.24 -9.56
N ALA A 267 -20.32 -13.17 -9.31
CA ALA A 267 -21.25 -12.44 -10.16
C ALA A 267 -20.92 -10.94 -10.23
N LEU A 268 -20.50 -10.35 -9.12
CA LEU A 268 -20.06 -8.96 -9.08
C LEU A 268 -18.78 -8.76 -9.91
N ALA A 269 -17.79 -9.64 -9.78
CA ALA A 269 -16.57 -9.61 -10.58
C ALA A 269 -16.89 -9.75 -12.08
N ASP A 270 -17.73 -10.71 -12.46
CA ASP A 270 -18.17 -10.90 -13.85
C ASP A 270 -18.77 -9.64 -14.44
N LYS A 271 -19.70 -9.03 -13.72
CA LYS A 271 -20.35 -7.80 -14.14
C LYS A 271 -19.36 -6.65 -14.33
N LEU A 272 -18.52 -6.38 -13.32
CA LEU A 272 -17.59 -5.25 -13.36
C LEU A 272 -16.55 -5.39 -14.48
N TYR A 273 -15.95 -6.57 -14.63
CA TYR A 273 -14.89 -6.79 -15.61
C TYR A 273 -15.40 -6.94 -17.06
N LYS A 274 -16.68 -7.28 -17.22
CA LYS A 274 -17.33 -7.35 -18.54
C LYS A 274 -17.89 -6.01 -19.01
N GLU A 275 -18.48 -5.22 -18.11
CA GLU A 275 -19.30 -4.05 -18.49
C GLU A 275 -18.60 -2.71 -18.27
N SER A 276 -17.57 -2.65 -17.37
CA SER A 276 -16.87 -1.40 -17.08
C SER A 276 -15.74 -1.14 -18.07
N PHE A 277 -15.62 0.12 -18.52
CA PHE A 277 -14.48 0.56 -19.31
C PHE A 277 -13.17 0.52 -18.52
N LEU A 278 -13.21 0.48 -17.19
CA LEU A 278 -12.02 0.47 -16.32
C LEU A 278 -11.17 -0.79 -16.49
N ALA A 279 -11.73 -1.87 -17.00
CA ALA A 279 -11.04 -3.13 -17.25
C ALA A 279 -10.26 -3.17 -18.59
N SER A 280 -10.45 -2.17 -19.46
CA SER A 280 -9.89 -2.16 -20.81
C SER A 280 -9.16 -0.86 -21.12
N LYS A 281 -7.85 -0.95 -21.46
CA LYS A 281 -7.07 0.22 -21.89
C LYS A 281 -7.72 0.95 -23.05
N ALA A 282 -8.14 0.21 -24.09
CA ALA A 282 -8.72 0.81 -25.28
C ALA A 282 -10.01 1.60 -24.99
N GLU A 283 -10.85 1.07 -24.09
CA GLU A 283 -12.07 1.78 -23.67
C GLU A 283 -11.75 2.98 -22.76
N MET A 284 -10.77 2.86 -21.87
CA MET A 284 -10.32 3.98 -21.05
C MET A 284 -9.75 5.13 -21.90
N ASP A 285 -8.95 4.81 -22.91
CA ASP A 285 -8.40 5.82 -23.84
C ASP A 285 -9.53 6.53 -24.61
N LYS A 286 -10.56 5.82 -25.06
CA LYS A 286 -11.74 6.41 -25.67
C LYS A 286 -12.47 7.37 -24.71
N VAL A 287 -12.73 6.93 -23.49
CA VAL A 287 -13.44 7.72 -22.48
C VAL A 287 -12.66 8.98 -22.11
N LEU A 288 -11.35 8.88 -21.93
CA LEU A 288 -10.50 10.02 -21.63
C LEU A 288 -10.39 11.03 -22.79
N ASN A 289 -10.68 10.63 -24.00
CA ASN A 289 -10.69 11.53 -25.16
C ASN A 289 -12.07 12.14 -25.48
N LEU A 290 -13.09 11.83 -24.68
CA LEU A 290 -14.40 12.48 -24.82
C LEU A 290 -14.35 13.98 -24.44
N PRO A 291 -15.24 14.81 -25.00
CA PRO A 291 -15.54 16.14 -24.47
C PRO A 291 -16.01 16.06 -23.00
N ASP A 292 -15.79 17.12 -22.23
CA ASP A 292 -16.00 17.13 -20.78
C ASP A 292 -17.40 16.67 -20.36
N ASP A 293 -18.47 17.14 -21.01
CA ASP A 293 -19.85 16.73 -20.71
C ASP A 293 -20.11 15.24 -21.03
N ALA A 294 -19.57 14.77 -22.14
CA ALA A 294 -19.68 13.37 -22.54
C ALA A 294 -18.86 12.44 -21.61
N PHE A 295 -17.70 12.92 -21.17
CA PHE A 295 -16.87 12.26 -20.18
C PHE A 295 -17.65 12.09 -18.86
N GLU A 296 -18.20 13.16 -18.28
CA GLU A 296 -18.99 13.06 -17.04
C GLU A 296 -20.20 12.14 -17.19
N LYS A 297 -20.92 12.22 -18.30
CA LYS A 297 -22.06 11.34 -18.59
C LYS A 297 -21.63 9.87 -18.68
N ARG A 298 -20.49 9.57 -19.31
CA ARG A 298 -19.96 8.20 -19.44
C ARG A 298 -19.56 7.64 -18.07
N LEU A 299 -18.92 8.47 -17.21
CA LEU A 299 -18.57 8.05 -15.85
C LEU A 299 -19.81 7.70 -15.02
N LYS A 300 -20.84 8.56 -15.07
CA LYS A 300 -22.07 8.35 -14.29
C LYS A 300 -22.78 7.03 -14.63
N ASN A 301 -22.64 6.57 -15.87
CA ASN A 301 -23.31 5.36 -16.37
C ASN A 301 -22.41 4.10 -16.36
N ASP A 302 -21.20 4.17 -15.84
CA ASP A 302 -20.28 3.03 -15.80
C ASP A 302 -20.41 2.27 -14.48
N VAL A 303 -20.63 0.97 -14.58
CA VAL A 303 -20.86 0.10 -13.41
C VAL A 303 -19.64 0.03 -12.48
N GLY A 304 -18.42 0.08 -13.03
CA GLY A 304 -17.18 0.06 -12.24
C GLY A 304 -16.96 1.38 -11.53
N VAL A 305 -17.20 2.53 -12.18
CA VAL A 305 -17.11 3.85 -11.56
C VAL A 305 -18.14 3.98 -10.44
N GLN A 306 -19.40 3.57 -10.67
CA GLN A 306 -20.44 3.56 -9.64
C GLN A 306 -20.05 2.69 -8.44
N PHE A 307 -19.49 1.51 -8.70
CA PHE A 307 -19.02 0.61 -7.64
C PHE A 307 -17.91 1.24 -6.80
N VAL A 308 -16.92 1.87 -7.46
CA VAL A 308 -15.82 2.58 -6.76
C VAL A 308 -16.36 3.76 -5.95
N GLU A 309 -17.30 4.55 -6.46
CA GLU A 309 -17.96 5.61 -5.69
C GLU A 309 -18.63 5.09 -4.42
N GLN A 310 -19.32 3.95 -4.49
CA GLN A 310 -20.01 3.35 -3.35
C GLN A 310 -19.06 2.82 -2.26
N ILE A 311 -17.83 2.45 -2.63
CA ILE A 311 -16.82 2.03 -1.66
C ILE A 311 -16.16 3.24 -0.99
N ILE A 312 -16.10 4.39 -1.69
CA ILE A 312 -15.44 5.62 -1.23
C ILE A 312 -16.37 6.47 -0.33
N SER A 313 -17.68 6.42 -0.58
CA SER A 313 -18.70 7.16 0.18
C SER A 313 -18.98 6.53 1.52
#